data_464a296ae46f145bd37b84414be954dd
#
_entry.id   464a296ae46f145bd37b84414be954dd
#
_cell.length_a   1.000
_cell.length_b   1.000
_cell.length_c   1.000
_cell.angle_alpha   90.00
_cell.angle_beta   90.00
_cell.angle_gamma   90.00
#
_symmetry.space_group_name_H-M   'P 1'
#
loop_
_entity.id
_entity.type
_entity.pdbx_description
1 polymer ?
#
loop_
_entity_poly.entity_id
_entity_poly.type
_entity_poly.pdbx_seq_one_letter_code
_entity_poly.pdbx_strand_id
1 'polypeptide(L)' 'MAVSNTNLLGLLGKQVSYSWLGADGVTYNSEGQLTSIVFDLESSPQFTIDDGDYFSFDEVQSFQVAQ' A
#
# COMPACT_ATOMS: atom_id res chain seq x y z
N MET A 1 3.90 3.63 -10.08
CA MET A 1 3.46 2.23 -10.07
C MET A 1 2.02 2.15 -10.53
N ALA A 2 1.75 1.28 -11.46
CA ALA A 2 0.39 1.09 -11.98
C ALA A 2 -0.14 -0.25 -11.48
N VAL A 3 -1.11 -0.21 -10.59
CA VAL A 3 -1.74 -1.42 -10.04
C VAL A 3 -3.23 -1.30 -10.28
N SER A 4 -3.81 -2.29 -10.95
CA SER A 4 -5.24 -2.29 -11.21
C SER A 4 -6.01 -2.65 -9.94
N ASN A 5 -7.26 -2.19 -9.84
CA ASN A 5 -8.09 -2.50 -8.68
C ASN A 5 -8.30 -4.00 -8.51
N THR A 6 -8.39 -4.73 -9.62
CA THR A 6 -8.55 -6.19 -9.57
C THR A 6 -7.34 -6.84 -8.92
N ASN A 7 -6.14 -6.39 -9.26
CA ASN A 7 -4.92 -6.93 -8.66
C ASN A 7 -4.83 -6.60 -7.17
N LEU A 8 -5.26 -5.40 -6.78
CA LEU A 8 -5.23 -5.00 -5.37
C LEU A 8 -6.11 -5.90 -4.51
N LEU A 9 -7.30 -6.24 -4.99
CA LEU A 9 -8.19 -7.12 -4.24
C LEU A 9 -7.56 -8.48 -4.00
N GLY A 10 -6.77 -8.97 -4.94
CA GLY A 10 -6.08 -10.26 -4.80
C GLY A 10 -4.96 -10.25 -3.77
N LEU A 11 -4.56 -9.08 -3.29
CA LEU A 11 -3.48 -8.96 -2.30
C LEU A 11 -3.99 -8.94 -0.87
N LEU A 12 -5.30 -8.85 -0.65
CA LEU A 12 -5.85 -8.86 0.71
C LEU A 12 -5.44 -10.13 1.45
N GLY A 13 -4.96 -9.95 2.67
CA GLY A 13 -4.50 -11.05 3.51
C GLY A 13 -3.07 -11.49 3.26
N LYS A 14 -2.41 -10.93 2.26
CA LYS A 14 -1.04 -11.33 1.92
C LYS A 14 -0.03 -10.44 2.63
N GLN A 15 1.15 -11.00 2.84
CA GLN A 15 2.29 -10.24 3.35
C GLN A 15 2.85 -9.40 2.20
N VAL A 16 2.96 -8.09 2.41
CA VAL A 16 3.44 -7.17 1.39
C VAL A 16 4.57 -6.33 1.94
N SER A 17 5.43 -5.84 1.05
CA SER A 17 6.45 -4.85 1.39
C SER A 17 6.20 -3.60 0.57
N TYR A 18 6.52 -2.46 1.16
CA TYR A 18 6.28 -1.17 0.52
C TYR A 18 7.29 -0.13 0.99
N SER A 19 7.48 0.91 0.19
CA SER A 19 8.37 1.99 0.54
C SER A 19 7.72 3.34 0.23
N TRP A 20 8.12 4.35 0.98
CA TRP A 20 7.61 5.71 0.77
C TRP A 20 8.73 6.71 1.06
N LEU A 21 8.56 7.92 0.53
CA LEU A 21 9.50 9.00 0.75
C LEU A 21 9.03 9.83 1.94
N GLY A 22 9.86 9.93 2.96
CA GLY A 22 9.56 10.74 4.13
C GLY A 22 9.73 12.23 3.87
N ALA A 23 9.22 13.05 4.80
CA ALA A 23 9.32 14.50 4.70
C ALA A 23 10.77 14.99 4.76
N ASP A 24 11.66 14.18 5.33
CA ASP A 24 13.09 14.48 5.42
C ASP A 24 13.87 14.10 4.16
N GLY A 25 13.19 13.60 3.12
CA GLY A 25 13.82 13.18 1.88
C GLY A 25 14.41 11.76 1.93
N VAL A 26 14.20 11.04 3.02
CA VAL A 26 14.71 9.68 3.17
C VAL A 26 13.63 8.68 2.79
N THR A 27 14.02 7.64 2.05
CA THR A 27 13.11 6.55 1.70
C THR A 27 13.03 5.56 2.86
N TYR A 28 11.82 5.28 3.30
CA TYR A 28 11.53 4.30 4.34
C TYR A 28 10.91 3.05 3.74
N ASN A 29 11.21 1.91 4.33
CA ASN A 29 10.66 0.63 3.92
C ASN A 29 9.95 -0.01 5.10
N SER A 30 8.88 -0.74 4.80
CA SER A 30 8.18 -1.50 5.83
C SER A 30 7.50 -2.69 5.17
N GLU A 31 7.02 -3.63 6.01
CA GLU A 31 6.22 -4.74 5.51
C GLU A 31 5.23 -5.17 6.58
N GLY A 32 4.20 -5.88 6.15
CA GLY A 32 3.16 -6.38 7.02
C GLY A 32 2.05 -6.99 6.19
N GLN A 33 0.98 -7.40 6.86
CA GLN A 33 -0.17 -8.00 6.19
C GLN A 33 -1.13 -6.91 5.70
N LEU A 34 -1.52 -7.00 4.44
CA LEU A 34 -2.52 -6.09 3.86
C LEU A 34 -3.89 -6.49 4.39
N THR A 35 -4.47 -5.66 5.25
CA THR A 35 -5.68 -6.00 5.97
C THR A 35 -6.95 -5.36 5.40
N SER A 36 -6.84 -4.21 4.73
CA SER A 36 -7.99 -3.64 4.05
C SER A 36 -7.56 -2.74 2.90
N ILE A 37 -8.48 -2.53 1.96
CA ILE A 37 -8.30 -1.63 0.84
C ILE A 37 -9.57 -0.80 0.73
N VAL A 38 -9.43 0.51 0.58
CA VAL A 38 -10.54 1.44 0.40
C VAL A 38 -10.43 2.06 -0.98
N PHE A 39 -11.49 1.96 -1.77
CA PHE A 39 -11.58 2.58 -3.08
C PHE A 39 -12.43 3.83 -3.00
N ASP A 40 -11.96 4.90 -3.60
CA ASP A 40 -12.63 6.19 -3.62
C ASP A 40 -12.75 6.64 -5.07
N LEU A 41 -13.85 7.31 -5.41
CA LEU A 41 -14.09 7.77 -6.77
C LEU A 41 -13.14 8.87 -7.23
N GLU A 42 -12.65 9.67 -6.29
CA GLU A 42 -11.89 10.88 -6.62
C GLU A 42 -10.43 10.84 -6.20
N SER A 43 -10.00 9.77 -5.58
CA SER A 43 -8.62 9.68 -5.10
C SER A 43 -8.07 8.27 -5.34
N SER A 44 -6.75 8.14 -5.18
CA SER A 44 -6.10 6.84 -5.29
C SER A 44 -6.61 5.91 -4.20
N PRO A 45 -6.63 4.60 -4.46
CA PRO A 45 -6.98 3.64 -3.41
C PRO A 45 -6.08 3.80 -2.18
N GLN A 46 -6.63 3.49 -1.02
CA GLN A 46 -5.91 3.50 0.24
C GLN A 46 -5.87 2.08 0.80
N PHE A 47 -4.88 1.82 1.62
CA PHE A 47 -4.74 0.49 2.23
C PHE A 47 -4.28 0.60 3.68
N THR A 48 -4.55 -0.45 4.46
CA THR A 48 -4.01 -0.55 5.81
C THR A 48 -3.13 -1.77 5.92
N ILE A 49 -2.09 -1.65 6.75
CA ILE A 49 -1.18 -2.74 7.05
C ILE A 49 -1.36 -3.08 8.53
N ASP A 50 -1.60 -4.35 8.83
CA ASP A 50 -1.77 -4.86 10.19
C ASP A 50 -2.84 -4.09 10.98
N ASP A 51 -3.92 -3.69 10.29
CA ASP A 51 -5.02 -2.88 10.86
C ASP A 51 -4.57 -1.52 11.40
N GLY A 52 -3.47 -1.00 10.87
CA GLY A 52 -2.96 0.29 11.30
C GLY A 52 -3.55 1.46 10.52
N ASP A 53 -2.76 2.51 10.36
CA ASP A 53 -3.18 3.71 9.65
C ASP A 53 -3.34 3.46 8.16
N TYR A 54 -4.15 4.31 7.52
CA TYR A 54 -4.34 4.26 6.07
C TYR A 54 -3.18 4.90 5.34
N PHE A 55 -2.75 4.26 4.26
CA PHE A 55 -1.78 4.81 3.32
C PHE A 55 -2.42 4.89 1.95
N SER A 56 -2.10 5.93 1.20
CA SER A 56 -2.55 6.06 -0.19
C SER A 56 -1.53 5.42 -1.12
N PHE A 57 -2.00 4.71 -2.13
CA PHE A 57 -1.10 4.07 -3.10
C PHE A 57 -0.28 5.08 -3.89
N ASP A 58 -0.72 6.33 -4.03
CA ASP A 58 0.06 7.35 -4.72
C ASP A 58 1.18 7.93 -3.86
N GLU A 59 1.18 7.67 -2.56
CA GLU A 59 2.26 8.05 -1.65
C GLU A 59 3.38 7.02 -1.59
N VAL A 60 3.13 5.83 -2.10
CA VAL A 60 4.03 4.69 -2.01
C VAL A 60 4.90 4.63 -3.26
N GLN A 61 6.21 4.55 -3.08
CA GLN A 61 7.15 4.45 -4.20
C GLN A 61 7.23 3.05 -4.77
N SER A 62 7.10 2.03 -3.92
CA SER A 62 7.07 0.65 -4.36
C SER A 62 6.12 -0.15 -3.47
N PHE A 63 5.53 -1.19 -4.04
CA PHE A 63 4.57 -2.04 -3.35
C PHE A 63 4.59 -3.41 -4.01
N GLN A 64 4.87 -4.46 -3.24
CA GLN A 64 4.96 -5.80 -3.80
C GLN A 64 4.65 -6.85 -2.75
N VAL A 65 4.27 -8.04 -3.20
CA VAL A 65 4.04 -9.18 -2.32
C VAL A 65 5.40 -9.66 -1.82
N ALA A 66 5.49 -9.86 -0.50
CA ALA A 66 6.75 -10.18 0.18
C ALA A 66 6.91 -11.68 0.46
N GLN A 67 6.31 -12.51 -0.35
CA GLN A 67 6.47 -13.95 -0.15
C GLN A 67 7.32 -14.56 -1.23
#